data_3d0d683c0e7a7a8c493c6cc47a91589b
#
_entry.id   3d0d683c0e7a7a8c493c6cc47a91589b
#
_cell.length_a   1.000
_cell.length_b   1.000
_cell.length_c   1.000
_cell.angle_alpha   90.00
_cell.angle_beta   90.00
_cell.angle_gamma   90.00
#
_symmetry.space_group_name_H-M   'P 1'
#
loop_
_entity.id
_entity.type
_entity.pdbx_description
1 polymer ?
#
loop_
_entity_poly.entity_id
_entity_poly.type
_entity_poly.pdbx_seq_one_letter_code
_entity_poly.pdbx_strand_id
1 'polypeptide(L)'
;VPFFSINGSEFVEMFVGVGAARVRDLFEQARQKAPAIIFIDEIDALGRARGAFGGFGGGHDEKEQTLNQLLAEIDGFDPSAGVVLLAATNRPEILDPALLRAGRFDRQVLVDRPDRVGRVQILHVHLKKVRLDNDVDPDKIAALTPGFTGADLANLVNEAALLATRRGRDAVQLEDFTGDFA
;
A
#
# COMPACT_ATOMS: atom_id res chain seq x y z
N VAL A 1 -6.81 18.23 3.15
CA VAL A 1 -7.42 17.24 4.09
C VAL A 1 -6.27 16.51 4.75
N PRO A 2 -6.21 16.44 6.10
CA PRO A 2 -5.22 15.66 6.82
C PRO A 2 -5.27 14.18 6.42
N PHE A 3 -4.10 13.60 6.25
CA PHE A 3 -3.93 12.21 5.85
C PHE A 3 -3.08 11.49 6.90
N PHE A 4 -3.64 10.48 7.53
CA PHE A 4 -2.98 9.64 8.52
C PHE A 4 -2.71 8.29 7.88
N SER A 5 -1.44 7.90 7.77
CA SER A 5 -1.04 6.61 7.22
C SER A 5 -0.35 5.78 8.29
N ILE A 6 -0.74 4.52 8.38
CA ILE A 6 -0.13 3.54 9.27
C ILE A 6 -0.03 2.19 8.58
N ASN A 7 1.00 1.43 8.88
CA ASN A 7 1.14 0.05 8.42
C ASN A 7 0.58 -0.90 9.48
N GLY A 8 -0.23 -1.88 9.06
CA GLY A 8 -0.80 -2.89 9.94
C GLY A 8 0.27 -3.68 10.73
N SER A 9 1.45 -3.89 10.16
CA SER A 9 2.58 -4.54 10.84
C SER A 9 3.09 -3.75 12.04
N GLU A 10 3.01 -2.43 12.03
CA GLU A 10 3.44 -1.57 13.14
C GLU A 10 2.64 -1.81 14.43
N PHE A 11 1.41 -2.31 14.29
CA PHE A 11 0.58 -2.64 15.45
C PHE A 11 0.95 -3.99 16.08
N VAL A 12 1.67 -4.84 15.33
CA VAL A 12 1.99 -6.23 15.74
C VAL A 12 3.35 -6.36 16.41
N GLU A 13 4.28 -5.46 16.09
CA GLU A 13 5.66 -5.50 16.58
C GLU A 13 5.84 -4.93 17.99
N MET A 14 4.73 -4.52 18.64
CA MET A 14 4.78 -3.83 19.92
C MET A 14 4.36 -4.71 21.10
N PHE A 15 4.84 -4.31 22.30
CA PHE A 15 4.46 -4.92 23.59
C PHE A 15 2.95 -4.95 23.81
N VAL A 16 2.47 -5.92 24.56
CA VAL A 16 1.06 -6.17 24.91
C VAL A 16 0.30 -4.87 25.21
N GLY A 17 -0.81 -4.66 24.50
CA GLY A 17 -1.72 -3.53 24.70
C GLY A 17 -1.33 -2.21 24.03
N VAL A 18 -0.11 -2.08 23.50
CA VAL A 18 0.34 -0.83 22.82
C VAL A 18 -0.33 -0.68 21.45
N GLY A 19 -0.56 -1.77 20.72
CA GLY A 19 -1.24 -1.74 19.42
C GLY A 19 -2.67 -1.20 19.53
N ALA A 20 -3.44 -1.67 20.50
CA ALA A 20 -4.81 -1.18 20.73
C ALA A 20 -4.85 0.29 21.14
N ALA A 21 -3.90 0.74 21.97
CA ALA A 21 -3.79 2.16 22.35
C ALA A 21 -3.47 3.05 21.15
N ARG A 22 -2.57 2.62 20.25
CA ARG A 22 -2.26 3.34 19.02
C ARG A 22 -3.43 3.46 18.07
N VAL A 23 -4.22 2.39 17.92
CA VAL A 23 -5.45 2.45 17.13
C VAL A 23 -6.37 3.54 17.66
N ARG A 24 -6.63 3.56 18.96
CA ARG A 24 -7.48 4.60 19.60
C ARG A 24 -6.94 6.00 19.36
N ASP A 25 -5.65 6.20 19.59
CA ASP A 25 -5.00 7.50 19.44
C ASP A 25 -5.07 8.01 18.00
N LEU A 26 -4.83 7.13 17.01
CA LEU A 26 -4.95 7.44 15.59
C LEU A 26 -6.36 7.92 15.22
N PHE A 27 -7.39 7.20 15.65
CA PHE A 27 -8.78 7.56 15.38
C PHE A 27 -9.19 8.85 16.09
N GLU A 28 -8.73 9.07 17.33
CA GLU A 28 -8.98 10.31 18.07
C GLU A 28 -8.34 11.51 17.38
N GLN A 29 -7.08 11.42 16.96
CA GLN A 29 -6.41 12.47 16.20
C GLN A 29 -7.10 12.78 14.87
N ALA A 30 -7.59 11.77 14.17
CA ALA A 30 -8.31 11.97 12.93
C ALA A 30 -9.66 12.66 13.15
N ARG A 31 -10.39 12.29 14.21
CA ARG A 31 -11.65 12.97 14.60
C ARG A 31 -11.42 14.44 14.94
N GLN A 32 -10.37 14.76 15.69
CA GLN A 32 -10.03 16.14 16.05
C GLN A 32 -9.66 17.01 14.85
N LYS A 33 -9.16 16.39 13.77
CA LYS A 33 -8.72 17.08 12.55
C LYS A 33 -9.65 16.86 11.35
N ALA A 34 -10.89 16.42 11.62
CA ALA A 34 -11.86 16.20 10.56
C ALA A 34 -12.15 17.49 9.75
N PRO A 35 -12.34 17.42 8.42
CA PRO A 35 -12.36 16.22 7.62
C PRO A 35 -10.96 15.61 7.41
N ALA A 36 -10.81 14.29 7.57
CA ALA A 36 -9.53 13.59 7.53
C ALA A 36 -9.64 12.23 6.80
N ILE A 37 -8.50 11.69 6.37
CA ILE A 37 -8.40 10.34 5.81
C ILE A 37 -7.47 9.51 6.70
N ILE A 38 -7.91 8.32 7.08
CA ILE A 38 -7.08 7.29 7.70
C ILE A 38 -6.80 6.22 6.66
N PHE A 39 -5.54 5.91 6.41
CA PHE A 39 -5.10 4.85 5.53
C PHE A 39 -4.33 3.78 6.32
N ILE A 40 -4.79 2.54 6.25
CA ILE A 40 -4.16 1.39 6.88
C ILE A 40 -3.62 0.49 5.78
N ASP A 41 -2.29 0.46 5.63
CA ASP A 41 -1.63 -0.45 4.72
C ASP A 41 -1.41 -1.82 5.37
N GLU A 42 -1.34 -2.89 4.57
CA GLU A 42 -1.11 -4.27 5.05
C GLU A 42 -2.06 -4.67 6.20
N ILE A 43 -3.35 -4.37 6.07
CA ILE A 43 -4.34 -4.66 7.12
C ILE A 43 -4.43 -6.14 7.48
N ASP A 44 -3.99 -7.03 6.59
CA ASP A 44 -3.90 -8.47 6.83
C ASP A 44 -2.91 -8.84 7.94
N ALA A 45 -1.98 -7.97 8.29
CA ALA A 45 -1.12 -8.18 9.46
C ALA A 45 -1.93 -8.22 10.77
N LEU A 46 -3.01 -7.42 10.86
CA LEU A 46 -3.95 -7.36 11.99
C LEU A 46 -5.13 -8.31 11.82
N GLY A 47 -5.68 -8.35 10.62
CA GLY A 47 -6.99 -8.91 10.29
C GLY A 47 -6.97 -10.39 9.88
N ARG A 48 -6.01 -11.18 10.31
CA ARG A 48 -5.95 -12.59 9.95
C ARG A 48 -7.10 -13.38 10.62
N ALA A 49 -7.83 -14.15 9.82
CA ALA A 49 -8.95 -14.98 10.28
C ALA A 49 -8.54 -15.93 11.42
N ARG A 50 -9.43 -16.06 12.42
CA ARG A 50 -9.27 -16.95 13.57
C ARG A 50 -9.17 -18.40 13.08
N GLY A 51 -8.09 -19.10 13.42
CA GLY A 51 -7.96 -20.54 13.15
C GLY A 51 -6.96 -20.95 12.07
N ALA A 52 -6.22 -20.04 11.45
CA ALA A 52 -5.30 -20.39 10.38
C ALA A 52 -4.02 -21.14 10.84
N PHE A 53 -3.69 -21.14 12.15
CA PHE A 53 -2.61 -21.96 12.72
C PHE A 53 -2.80 -22.13 14.24
N GLY A 54 -3.04 -23.35 14.69
CA GLY A 54 -3.00 -23.74 16.11
C GLY A 54 -1.56 -23.72 16.61
N GLY A 55 -1.08 -22.59 17.13
CA GLY A 55 0.22 -22.45 17.73
C GLY A 55 0.09 -21.84 19.13
N PHE A 56 0.57 -22.56 20.15
CA PHE A 56 0.71 -22.10 21.53
C PHE A 56 1.74 -20.95 21.57
N GLY A 57 1.29 -19.70 21.76
CA GLY A 57 2.22 -18.59 21.98
C GLY A 57 1.48 -17.27 22.18
N GLY A 58 1.86 -16.50 23.20
CA GLY A 58 1.23 -15.26 23.68
C GLY A 58 1.12 -14.08 22.69
N GLY A 59 1.58 -14.22 21.45
CA GLY A 59 1.41 -13.20 20.41
C GLY A 59 0.05 -13.23 19.71
N HIS A 60 -0.79 -14.24 19.96
CA HIS A 60 -2.14 -14.31 19.39
C HIS A 60 -3.12 -13.38 20.11
N ASP A 61 -3.02 -13.27 21.42
CA ASP A 61 -3.93 -12.44 22.23
C ASP A 61 -3.77 -10.94 21.89
N GLU A 62 -2.56 -10.51 21.56
CA GLU A 62 -2.28 -9.11 21.20
C GLU A 62 -2.87 -8.69 19.85
N LYS A 63 -2.70 -9.55 18.84
CA LYS A 63 -3.27 -9.30 17.50
C LYS A 63 -4.79 -9.28 17.56
N GLU A 64 -5.37 -10.20 18.29
CA GLU A 64 -6.81 -10.26 18.49
C GLU A 64 -7.32 -9.05 19.26
N GLN A 65 -6.60 -8.60 20.27
CA GLN A 65 -6.95 -7.42 21.06
C GLN A 65 -6.87 -6.14 20.20
N THR A 66 -5.83 -6.00 19.37
CA THR A 66 -5.66 -4.87 18.47
C THR A 66 -6.73 -4.87 17.37
N LEU A 67 -7.04 -6.03 16.79
CA LEU A 67 -8.12 -6.19 15.82
C LEU A 67 -9.48 -5.82 16.44
N ASN A 68 -9.77 -6.32 17.63
CA ASN A 68 -11.02 -6.00 18.33
C ASN A 68 -11.14 -4.50 18.62
N GLN A 69 -10.04 -3.83 18.98
CA GLN A 69 -10.01 -2.39 19.16
C GLN A 69 -10.27 -1.67 17.83
N LEU A 70 -9.64 -2.11 16.72
CA LEU A 70 -9.90 -1.53 15.40
C LEU A 70 -11.38 -1.67 15.02
N LEU A 71 -11.97 -2.85 15.22
CA LEU A 71 -13.39 -3.08 14.96
C LEU A 71 -14.28 -2.19 15.81
N ALA A 72 -13.94 -2.00 17.08
CA ALA A 72 -14.70 -1.11 17.99
C ALA A 72 -14.62 0.36 17.55
N GLU A 73 -13.45 0.83 17.10
CA GLU A 73 -13.28 2.19 16.59
C GLU A 73 -14.07 2.38 15.27
N ILE A 74 -14.07 1.38 14.38
CA ILE A 74 -14.85 1.44 13.14
C ILE A 74 -16.35 1.43 13.44
N ASP A 75 -16.82 0.59 14.35
CA ASP A 75 -18.25 0.51 14.73
C ASP A 75 -18.73 1.77 15.47
N GLY A 76 -17.86 2.42 16.21
CA GLY A 76 -18.11 3.71 16.85
C GLY A 76 -17.95 4.92 15.93
N PHE A 77 -17.73 4.67 14.65
CA PHE A 77 -17.46 5.70 13.67
C PHE A 77 -18.77 6.36 13.23
N ASP A 78 -18.87 7.67 13.44
CA ASP A 78 -19.95 8.45 12.88
C ASP A 78 -19.61 8.87 11.44
N PRO A 79 -20.33 8.39 10.41
CA PRO A 79 -20.09 8.80 9.04
C PRO A 79 -20.19 10.31 8.81
N SER A 80 -20.93 11.02 9.68
CA SER A 80 -21.07 12.48 9.62
C SER A 80 -19.84 13.22 10.15
N ALA A 81 -18.94 12.55 10.86
CA ALA A 81 -17.72 13.16 11.41
C ALA A 81 -16.69 13.57 10.34
N GLY A 82 -16.93 13.23 9.06
CA GLY A 82 -16.08 13.66 7.94
C GLY A 82 -14.72 12.96 7.89
N VAL A 83 -14.60 11.77 8.48
CA VAL A 83 -13.38 10.95 8.36
C VAL A 83 -13.64 9.78 7.40
N VAL A 84 -12.73 9.56 6.46
CA VAL A 84 -12.76 8.44 5.52
C VAL A 84 -11.71 7.41 5.93
N LEU A 85 -12.12 6.16 6.03
CA LEU A 85 -11.23 5.05 6.33
C LEU A 85 -10.95 4.25 5.06
N LEU A 86 -9.68 4.07 4.75
CA LEU A 86 -9.19 3.25 3.65
C LEU A 86 -8.25 2.17 4.21
N ALA A 87 -8.30 0.98 3.65
CA ALA A 87 -7.34 -0.07 3.96
C ALA A 87 -6.84 -0.74 2.68
N ALA A 88 -5.61 -1.21 2.69
CA ALA A 88 -5.03 -1.98 1.60
C ALA A 88 -4.51 -3.33 2.10
N THR A 89 -4.61 -4.34 1.24
CA THR A 89 -4.02 -5.67 1.46
C THR A 89 -3.66 -6.33 0.14
N ASN A 90 -2.59 -7.10 0.15
CA ASN A 90 -2.22 -8.00 -0.93
C ASN A 90 -2.81 -9.42 -0.73
N ARG A 91 -3.48 -9.66 0.41
CA ARG A 91 -3.96 -10.99 0.82
C ARG A 91 -5.40 -10.94 1.34
N PRO A 92 -6.36 -10.56 0.50
CA PRO A 92 -7.76 -10.41 0.93
C PRO A 92 -8.36 -11.72 1.44
N GLU A 93 -7.85 -12.86 0.98
CA GLU A 93 -8.32 -14.21 1.34
C GLU A 93 -8.09 -14.59 2.81
N ILE A 94 -7.16 -13.93 3.50
CA ILE A 94 -6.85 -14.23 4.90
C ILE A 94 -7.49 -13.24 5.89
N LEU A 95 -8.18 -12.21 5.38
CA LEU A 95 -8.81 -11.22 6.24
C LEU A 95 -9.94 -11.85 7.07
N ASP A 96 -10.06 -11.39 8.33
CA ASP A 96 -11.20 -11.75 9.17
C ASP A 96 -12.50 -11.23 8.52
N PRO A 97 -13.50 -12.08 8.30
CA PRO A 97 -14.78 -11.69 7.72
C PRO A 97 -15.47 -10.54 8.48
N ALA A 98 -15.14 -10.36 9.76
CA ALA A 98 -15.67 -9.27 10.56
C ALA A 98 -15.27 -7.88 10.04
N LEU A 99 -14.11 -7.75 9.38
CA LEU A 99 -13.66 -6.50 8.76
C LEU A 99 -14.50 -6.14 7.52
N LEU A 100 -15.03 -7.13 6.81
CA LEU A 100 -15.71 -6.97 5.53
C LEU A 100 -17.24 -6.83 5.66
N ARG A 101 -17.77 -6.76 6.90
CA ARG A 101 -19.20 -6.61 7.16
C ARG A 101 -19.69 -5.21 6.81
N ALA A 102 -20.98 -5.10 6.54
CA ALA A 102 -21.66 -3.81 6.32
C ALA A 102 -21.39 -2.83 7.47
N GLY A 103 -21.11 -1.57 7.12
CA GLY A 103 -20.74 -0.54 8.07
C GLY A 103 -19.26 -0.50 8.44
N ARG A 104 -18.45 -1.42 7.90
CA ARG A 104 -16.98 -1.47 8.04
C ARG A 104 -16.34 -1.30 6.68
N PHE A 105 -15.42 -2.19 6.25
CA PHE A 105 -14.86 -2.19 4.89
C PHE A 105 -15.82 -2.90 3.93
N ASP A 106 -16.97 -2.35 3.73
CA ASP A 106 -18.04 -2.90 2.90
C ASP A 106 -17.85 -2.63 1.40
N ARG A 107 -17.02 -1.63 1.06
CA ARG A 107 -16.66 -1.33 -0.33
C ARG A 107 -15.27 -1.83 -0.64
N GLN A 108 -15.17 -2.81 -1.54
CA GLN A 108 -13.93 -3.39 -2.00
C GLN A 108 -13.62 -2.94 -3.42
N VAL A 109 -12.38 -2.55 -3.65
CA VAL A 109 -11.87 -2.16 -4.97
C VAL A 109 -10.66 -3.04 -5.29
N LEU A 110 -10.77 -3.83 -6.35
CA LEU A 110 -9.64 -4.59 -6.88
C LEU A 110 -8.71 -3.64 -7.64
N VAL A 111 -7.44 -3.59 -7.22
CA VAL A 111 -6.37 -2.91 -7.94
C VAL A 111 -5.56 -3.98 -8.67
N ASP A 112 -5.85 -4.18 -9.95
CA ASP A 112 -5.19 -5.16 -10.78
C ASP A 112 -3.87 -4.61 -11.37
N ARG A 113 -3.09 -5.50 -12.00
CA ARG A 113 -1.90 -5.09 -12.76
C ARG A 113 -2.32 -4.15 -13.89
N PRO A 114 -1.52 -3.10 -14.17
CA PRO A 114 -1.86 -2.14 -15.20
C PRO A 114 -1.78 -2.80 -16.60
N ASP A 115 -2.73 -2.46 -17.45
CA ASP A 115 -2.65 -2.74 -18.88
C ASP A 115 -1.55 -1.87 -19.53
N ARG A 116 -1.35 -1.98 -20.85
CA ARG A 116 -0.31 -1.20 -21.55
C ARG A 116 -0.52 0.30 -21.37
N VAL A 117 -1.76 0.79 -21.46
CA VAL A 117 -2.07 2.22 -21.32
C VAL A 117 -1.77 2.69 -19.90
N GLY A 118 -2.16 1.91 -18.90
CA GLY A 118 -1.84 2.18 -17.49
C GLY A 118 -0.34 2.20 -17.25
N ARG A 119 0.44 1.28 -17.84
CA ARG A 119 1.90 1.29 -17.72
C ARG A 119 2.54 2.55 -18.33
N VAL A 120 2.04 3.01 -19.48
CA VAL A 120 2.50 4.29 -20.07
C VAL A 120 2.25 5.45 -19.09
N GLN A 121 1.08 5.51 -18.47
CA GLN A 121 0.75 6.56 -17.52
C GLN A 121 1.64 6.51 -16.26
N ILE A 122 1.91 5.31 -15.74
CA ILE A 122 2.82 5.10 -14.61
C ILE A 122 4.25 5.52 -14.98
N LEU A 123 4.73 5.10 -16.15
CA LEU A 123 6.04 5.51 -16.66
C LEU A 123 6.17 7.02 -16.75
N HIS A 124 5.16 7.73 -17.27
CA HIS A 124 5.17 9.19 -17.29
C HIS A 124 5.35 9.82 -15.91
N VAL A 125 4.80 9.23 -14.85
CA VAL A 125 4.97 9.75 -13.48
C VAL A 125 6.42 9.59 -13.01
N HIS A 126 7.01 8.41 -13.23
CA HIS A 126 8.37 8.11 -12.76
C HIS A 126 9.45 8.78 -13.62
N LEU A 127 9.27 8.83 -14.92
CA LEU A 127 10.22 9.44 -15.86
C LEU A 127 10.36 10.95 -15.68
N LYS A 128 9.36 11.65 -15.14
CA LYS A 128 9.46 13.09 -14.80
C LYS A 128 10.61 13.43 -13.85
N LYS A 129 11.08 12.47 -13.08
CA LYS A 129 12.15 12.64 -12.08
C LYS A 129 13.55 12.39 -12.66
N VAL A 130 13.64 11.97 -13.91
CA VAL A 130 14.87 11.53 -14.55
C VAL A 130 15.10 12.35 -15.82
N ARG A 131 16.39 12.68 -16.09
CA ARG A 131 16.75 13.33 -17.34
C ARG A 131 16.78 12.31 -18.45
N LEU A 132 15.95 12.49 -19.47
CA LEU A 132 15.78 11.56 -20.57
C LEU A 132 16.44 12.08 -21.84
N ASP A 133 16.96 11.19 -22.65
CA ASP A 133 17.33 11.45 -24.03
C ASP A 133 16.07 11.44 -24.94
N ASN A 134 16.19 12.00 -26.15
CA ASN A 134 15.08 12.12 -27.10
C ASN A 134 14.58 10.78 -27.67
N ASP A 135 15.34 9.69 -27.51
CA ASP A 135 15.00 8.36 -27.98
C ASP A 135 14.06 7.59 -27.01
N VAL A 136 13.91 8.09 -25.78
CA VAL A 136 13.10 7.45 -24.73
C VAL A 136 11.62 7.70 -24.98
N ASP A 137 10.93 6.64 -25.34
CA ASP A 137 9.49 6.64 -25.58
C ASP A 137 8.80 5.71 -24.56
N PRO A 138 7.93 6.26 -23.67
CA PRO A 138 7.19 5.46 -22.69
C PRO A 138 6.33 4.35 -23.31
N ASP A 139 5.81 4.56 -24.52
CA ASP A 139 5.04 3.54 -25.23
C ASP A 139 5.89 2.31 -25.62
N LYS A 140 7.14 2.54 -26.02
CA LYS A 140 8.09 1.47 -26.32
C LYS A 140 8.45 0.70 -25.07
N ILE A 141 8.75 1.40 -23.96
CA ILE A 141 9.05 0.77 -22.68
C ILE A 141 7.86 -0.06 -22.19
N ALA A 142 6.62 0.49 -22.26
CA ALA A 142 5.43 -0.23 -21.87
C ALA A 142 5.16 -1.49 -22.73
N ALA A 143 5.56 -1.47 -24.00
CA ALA A 143 5.45 -2.65 -24.87
C ALA A 143 6.43 -3.77 -24.46
N LEU A 144 7.61 -3.41 -23.92
CA LEU A 144 8.63 -4.34 -23.45
C LEU A 144 8.41 -4.89 -22.05
N THR A 145 7.44 -4.33 -21.30
CA THR A 145 7.18 -4.65 -19.88
C THR A 145 5.79 -5.27 -19.64
N PRO A 146 5.38 -6.32 -20.38
CA PRO A 146 4.09 -6.96 -20.14
C PRO A 146 4.06 -7.56 -18.74
N GLY A 147 2.94 -7.33 -18.01
CA GLY A 147 2.73 -7.88 -16.66
C GLY A 147 3.45 -7.13 -15.52
N PHE A 148 4.23 -6.09 -15.82
CA PHE A 148 4.86 -5.27 -14.78
C PHE A 148 3.84 -4.51 -13.95
N THR A 149 4.08 -4.48 -12.66
CA THR A 149 3.34 -3.64 -11.69
C THR A 149 3.89 -2.21 -11.68
N GLY A 150 3.21 -1.31 -10.96
CA GLY A 150 3.72 0.05 -10.75
C GLY A 150 5.07 0.06 -10.04
N ALA A 151 5.30 -0.84 -9.08
CA ALA A 151 6.56 -0.99 -8.37
C ALA A 151 7.69 -1.49 -9.31
N ASP A 152 7.39 -2.46 -10.17
CA ASP A 152 8.37 -2.96 -11.15
C ASP A 152 8.79 -1.85 -12.12
N LEU A 153 7.84 -1.04 -12.59
CA LEU A 153 8.12 0.08 -13.49
C LEU A 153 8.92 1.19 -12.81
N ALA A 154 8.64 1.47 -11.53
CA ALA A 154 9.42 2.44 -10.75
C ALA A 154 10.87 1.95 -10.58
N ASN A 155 11.05 0.66 -10.26
CA ASN A 155 12.38 0.05 -10.15
C ASN A 155 13.12 0.07 -11.48
N LEU A 156 12.45 -0.29 -12.59
CA LEU A 156 13.04 -0.25 -13.93
C LEU A 156 13.58 1.15 -14.28
N VAL A 157 12.81 2.21 -13.99
CA VAL A 157 13.26 3.59 -14.23
C VAL A 157 14.48 3.94 -13.37
N ASN A 158 14.49 3.48 -12.12
CA ASN A 158 15.62 3.69 -11.22
C ASN A 158 16.87 2.97 -11.68
N GLU A 159 16.76 1.69 -12.09
CA GLU A 159 17.87 0.89 -12.62
C GLU A 159 18.43 1.50 -13.91
N ALA A 160 17.56 1.95 -14.83
CA ALA A 160 17.99 2.62 -16.05
C ALA A 160 18.78 3.91 -15.74
N ALA A 161 18.36 4.70 -14.75
CA ALA A 161 19.08 5.90 -14.32
C ALA A 161 20.46 5.57 -13.72
N LEU A 162 20.55 4.51 -12.92
CA LEU A 162 21.81 4.02 -12.36
C LEU A 162 22.75 3.52 -13.48
N LEU A 163 22.23 2.81 -14.45
CA LEU A 163 23.00 2.30 -15.57
C LEU A 163 23.55 3.43 -16.44
N ALA A 164 22.73 4.43 -16.78
CA ALA A 164 23.18 5.63 -17.50
C ALA A 164 24.31 6.32 -16.75
N THR A 165 24.18 6.48 -15.42
CA THR A 165 25.22 7.08 -14.58
C THR A 165 26.52 6.28 -14.59
N ARG A 166 26.45 4.94 -14.48
CA ARG A 166 27.62 4.05 -14.55
C ARG A 166 28.34 4.16 -15.90
N ARG A 167 27.59 4.41 -16.98
CA ARG A 167 28.11 4.63 -18.34
C ARG A 167 28.61 6.06 -18.58
N GLY A 168 28.57 6.92 -17.54
CA GLY A 168 29.04 8.32 -17.62
C GLY A 168 28.12 9.20 -18.47
N ARG A 169 26.84 8.90 -18.58
CA ARG A 169 25.85 9.66 -19.36
C ARG A 169 25.10 10.65 -18.46
N ASP A 170 24.77 11.81 -19.02
CA ASP A 170 23.96 12.83 -18.36
C ASP A 170 22.45 12.63 -18.51
N ALA A 171 22.03 11.73 -19.41
CA ALA A 171 20.63 11.41 -19.69
C ALA A 171 20.46 9.90 -19.92
N VAL A 172 19.29 9.40 -19.53
CA VAL A 172 18.91 7.98 -19.75
C VAL A 172 18.46 7.80 -21.17
N GLN A 173 18.94 6.74 -21.82
CA GLN A 173 18.61 6.34 -23.18
C GLN A 173 17.72 5.10 -23.18
N LEU A 174 17.04 4.82 -24.31
CA LEU A 174 16.14 3.66 -24.42
C LEU A 174 16.87 2.34 -24.15
N GLU A 175 18.13 2.23 -24.53
CA GLU A 175 18.94 1.03 -24.28
C GLU A 175 19.20 0.75 -22.79
N ASP A 176 19.15 1.77 -21.92
CA ASP A 176 19.33 1.58 -20.49
C ASP A 176 18.13 0.88 -19.84
N PHE A 177 16.96 0.89 -20.51
CA PHE A 177 15.78 0.13 -20.10
C PHE A 177 15.78 -1.33 -20.61
N THR A 178 16.64 -1.66 -21.57
CA THR A 178 16.67 -2.99 -22.20
C THR A 178 17.90 -3.81 -21.80
N GLY A 179 18.88 -3.19 -21.13
CA GLY A 179 20.18 -3.78 -20.84
C GLY A 179 20.20 -4.92 -19.81
N ASP A 180 19.12 -5.12 -19.04
CA ASP A 180 19.03 -6.15 -18.00
C ASP A 180 18.06 -7.31 -18.33
N PHE A 181 17.54 -7.38 -19.56
CA PHE A 181 16.67 -8.49 -20.00
C PHE A 181 17.44 -9.58 -20.78
N ALA A 182 18.77 -9.54 -20.74
CA ALA A 182 19.63 -10.55 -21.38
C ALA A 182 20.31 -11.46 -20.35
#